data_46da5f1e1fc86c7e6998c0ccbda96ae1
#
_entry.id   46da5f1e1fc86c7e6998c0ccbda96ae1
#
_cell.length_a   1.000
_cell.length_b   1.000
_cell.length_c   1.000
_cell.angle_alpha   90.00
_cell.angle_beta   90.00
_cell.angle_gamma   90.00
#
_symmetry.space_group_name_H-M   'P 1'
#
loop_
_entity.id
_entity.type
_entity.pdbx_description
1 polymer ?
#
loop_
_entity_poly.entity_id
_entity_poly.type
_entity_poly.pdbx_seq_one_letter_code
_entity_poly.pdbx_strand_id
1 'polypeptide(L)'
;MKNIKNLAILGLFTVAFASCDMEVVPPSEIAAENFWKTEKDAWYGLNACYAQMGGMDIWDEMCTDNAHSHKPWEGPYELIQQNGVSSESDRGYSFRTIRIVNNFLEKVDGCEMDAALRERMKAEARYFRASDYLDLTTKFGKVPLVTTVMEYDAPNVKRDPVETVQAFILSELAEIAEILPDSYPGGEGYEKGRITRAGALALRARAALYFGNFAEAEASAGKIIQEGHHSLFRVTSLNAAQQKEADEMEQYIDFEAKNIDKDKFVKGMFSYECLWHKENANPDNPEYLVTRGYMADDNNYDWTRYTYIRPSQLISGYSSYEPMQGLIDAYWDIDGKTIRPEIPVATRKENFAKITAVVEGMDQTTYIKTVPTLNLKEYAYMDEFRNRDSRLYASMLFPFKGWHETDFGTFYYRWNPSWAGSDGNESWTGYSYRKLLSLTAYSDWASICLLYTSDAADDLIGV
;
A
#
# COMPACT_ATOMS: atom_id res chain seq x y z
N MET A 1 17.90 67.25 53.04
CA MET A 1 16.75 66.68 52.33
C MET A 1 16.98 66.40 50.82
N LYS A 2 17.95 66.99 50.15
CA LYS A 2 18.26 66.68 48.68
C LYS A 2 18.92 65.31 48.46
N ASN A 3 19.68 64.79 49.42
CA ASN A 3 20.41 63.55 49.22
C ASN A 3 19.54 62.26 49.45
N ILE A 4 18.39 62.37 50.15
CA ILE A 4 17.50 61.22 50.35
C ILE A 4 16.65 60.94 49.11
N LYS A 5 16.31 61.99 48.33
CA LYS A 5 15.57 61.78 47.06
C LYS A 5 16.39 61.12 45.98
N ASN A 6 17.69 61.37 45.95
CA ASN A 6 18.58 60.74 44.96
C ASN A 6 18.89 59.24 45.31
N LEU A 7 18.86 58.88 46.61
CA LEU A 7 19.04 57.49 47.01
C LEU A 7 17.79 56.67 46.73
N ALA A 8 16.59 57.28 46.88
CA ALA A 8 15.34 56.57 46.53
C ALA A 8 15.16 56.35 45.02
N ILE A 9 15.65 57.26 44.19
CA ILE A 9 15.63 57.10 42.71
C ILE A 9 16.66 56.04 42.26
N LEU A 10 17.83 55.97 42.89
CA LEU A 10 18.82 54.91 42.58
C LEU A 10 18.34 53.52 43.03
N GLY A 11 17.63 53.43 44.16
CA GLY A 11 17.03 52.16 44.61
C GLY A 11 15.86 51.69 43.76
N LEU A 12 15.11 52.58 43.10
CA LEU A 12 14.05 52.21 42.18
C LEU A 12 14.58 51.74 40.81
N PHE A 13 15.74 52.20 40.39
CA PHE A 13 16.36 51.79 39.13
C PHE A 13 17.08 50.44 39.23
N THR A 14 17.53 50.01 40.42
CA THR A 14 18.15 48.69 40.62
C THR A 14 17.13 47.56 40.76
N VAL A 15 15.89 47.84 41.09
CA VAL A 15 14.80 46.83 41.14
C VAL A 15 14.21 46.59 39.72
N ALA A 16 14.37 47.52 38.80
CA ALA A 16 13.82 47.37 37.45
C ALA A 16 14.66 46.48 36.52
N PHE A 17 15.85 46.03 36.93
CA PHE A 17 16.68 45.10 36.15
C PHE A 17 16.67 43.63 36.68
N ALA A 18 15.89 43.35 37.73
CA ALA A 18 15.56 41.99 38.09
C ALA A 18 14.28 41.55 37.37
N SER A 19 14.22 41.78 36.05
CA SER A 19 13.28 41.09 35.18
C SER A 19 13.76 39.64 35.11
N CYS A 20 13.18 38.79 35.92
CA CYS A 20 13.25 37.37 35.65
C CYS A 20 12.79 37.17 34.20
N ASP A 21 13.60 36.56 33.40
CA ASP A 21 13.16 35.88 32.18
C ASP A 21 12.15 34.80 32.62
N MET A 22 10.90 35.21 32.79
CA MET A 22 9.79 34.28 32.85
C MET A 22 9.49 33.94 31.36
N GLU A 23 10.18 32.97 30.85
CA GLU A 23 9.65 32.22 29.70
C GLU A 23 8.33 31.60 30.15
N VAL A 24 7.26 32.35 29.93
CA VAL A 24 5.90 31.83 30.12
C VAL A 24 5.62 30.93 28.95
N VAL A 25 5.95 29.66 29.10
CA VAL A 25 5.51 28.63 28.19
C VAL A 25 4.00 28.58 28.25
N PRO A 26 3.27 28.80 27.15
CA PRO A 26 1.81 28.68 27.17
C PRO A 26 1.39 27.33 27.76
N PRO A 27 0.37 27.27 28.62
CA PRO A 27 -0.06 25.99 29.22
C PRO A 27 -0.52 24.94 28.23
N SER A 28 -0.75 25.32 26.99
CA SER A 28 -1.15 24.45 25.87
C SER A 28 0.04 23.90 25.04
N GLU A 29 1.26 24.40 25.27
CA GLU A 29 2.45 23.90 24.61
C GLU A 29 3.30 23.07 25.56
N ILE A 30 3.58 21.84 25.20
CA ILE A 30 4.56 21.01 25.91
C ILE A 30 5.93 21.58 25.53
N ALA A 31 6.58 22.30 26.44
CA ALA A 31 7.93 22.81 26.22
C ALA A 31 8.85 21.61 25.90
N ALA A 32 9.66 21.75 24.88
CA ALA A 32 10.59 20.69 24.45
C ALA A 32 11.53 20.22 25.59
N GLU A 33 11.83 21.11 26.54
CA GLU A 33 12.63 20.82 27.73
C GLU A 33 11.91 19.95 28.77
N ASN A 34 10.57 19.93 28.76
CA ASN A 34 9.74 19.15 29.68
C ASN A 34 9.21 17.84 29.06
N PHE A 35 9.32 17.67 27.79
CA PHE A 35 9.10 16.41 27.09
C PHE A 35 10.32 15.48 27.29
N TRP A 36 10.29 14.28 27.02
CA TRP A 36 11.39 13.30 27.09
C TRP A 36 11.87 12.99 28.54
N LYS A 37 10.94 12.84 29.48
CA LYS A 37 11.23 12.50 30.88
C LYS A 37 10.72 11.13 31.28
N THR A 38 9.62 10.69 30.74
CA THR A 38 8.90 9.49 31.14
C THR A 38 8.75 8.48 29.99
N GLU A 39 8.47 7.23 30.34
CA GLU A 39 8.08 6.21 29.35
C GLU A 39 6.95 6.64 28.44
N LYS A 40 5.95 7.38 29.00
CA LYS A 40 4.83 7.90 28.21
C LYS A 40 5.29 8.88 27.13
N ASP A 41 6.29 9.70 27.42
CA ASP A 41 6.86 10.63 26.44
C ASP A 41 7.58 9.85 25.33
N ALA A 42 8.30 8.77 25.70
CA ALA A 42 8.91 7.88 24.74
C ALA A 42 7.87 7.25 23.79
N TRP A 43 6.72 6.81 24.33
CA TRP A 43 5.62 6.29 23.51
C TRP A 43 5.05 7.34 22.56
N TYR A 44 4.86 8.57 22.98
CA TYR A 44 4.42 9.64 22.09
C TYR A 44 5.43 9.94 21.00
N GLY A 45 6.71 9.98 21.32
CA GLY A 45 7.79 10.16 20.37
C GLY A 45 7.87 9.04 19.34
N LEU A 46 7.75 7.79 19.78
CA LEU A 46 7.71 6.63 18.89
C LEU A 46 6.47 6.64 17.97
N ASN A 47 5.30 6.98 18.53
CA ASN A 47 4.09 7.08 17.72
C ASN A 47 4.20 8.16 16.63
N ALA A 48 4.96 9.24 16.86
CA ALA A 48 5.26 10.21 15.82
C ALA A 48 6.11 9.61 14.68
N CYS A 49 6.98 8.63 14.97
CA CYS A 49 7.69 7.86 13.94
C CYS A 49 6.71 6.96 13.17
N TYR A 50 5.81 6.26 13.86
CA TYR A 50 4.78 5.43 13.21
C TYR A 50 3.82 6.25 12.33
N ALA A 51 3.53 7.50 12.71
CA ALA A 51 2.70 8.40 11.90
C ALA A 51 3.33 8.74 10.54
N GLN A 52 4.63 8.48 10.36
CA GLN A 52 5.31 8.64 9.07
C GLN A 52 5.23 7.38 8.19
N MET A 53 4.63 6.31 8.68
CA MET A 53 4.46 5.09 7.88
C MET A 53 3.66 5.41 6.63
N GLY A 54 4.26 5.21 5.46
CA GLY A 54 3.58 5.36 4.18
C GLY A 54 2.35 4.46 4.10
N GLY A 55 1.30 4.91 3.44
CA GLY A 55 0.21 4.06 2.99
C GLY A 55 0.47 3.62 1.55
N MET A 56 -0.29 2.65 1.06
CA MET A 56 -0.33 2.38 -0.37
C MET A 56 -0.93 3.61 -1.05
N ASP A 57 -0.25 4.12 -2.04
CA ASP A 57 -0.80 5.13 -2.91
C ASP A 57 -1.16 4.49 -4.25
N ILE A 58 -2.47 4.26 -4.48
CA ILE A 58 -2.96 3.72 -5.76
C ILE A 58 -2.61 4.62 -6.95
N TRP A 59 -2.25 5.89 -6.68
CA TRP A 59 -1.78 6.82 -7.70
C TRP A 59 -0.44 6.40 -8.31
N ASP A 60 0.42 5.74 -7.51
CA ASP A 60 1.72 5.30 -7.99
C ASP A 60 1.59 4.24 -9.08
N GLU A 61 0.54 3.40 -9.06
CA GLU A 61 0.27 2.42 -10.12
C GLU A 61 0.00 3.11 -11.46
N MET A 62 -0.63 4.30 -11.46
CA MET A 62 -0.85 5.10 -12.67
C MET A 62 0.44 5.68 -13.26
N CYS A 63 1.53 5.59 -12.51
CA CYS A 63 2.85 6.02 -12.97
C CYS A 63 3.65 4.89 -13.65
N THR A 64 3.03 3.73 -13.82
CA THR A 64 3.62 2.52 -14.43
C THR A 64 2.99 2.22 -15.77
N ASP A 65 3.46 1.18 -16.44
CA ASP A 65 2.86 0.60 -17.64
C ASP A 65 1.70 -0.37 -17.36
N ASN A 66 1.40 -0.61 -16.08
CA ASN A 66 0.31 -1.48 -15.66
C ASN A 66 -1.06 -0.80 -15.73
N ALA A 67 -1.10 0.49 -15.48
CA ALA A 67 -2.35 1.20 -15.28
C ALA A 67 -2.40 2.55 -15.98
N HIS A 68 -3.60 3.01 -16.23
CA HIS A 68 -3.89 4.29 -16.85
C HIS A 68 -4.97 5.02 -16.07
N SER A 69 -4.89 6.35 -16.02
CA SER A 69 -6.06 7.16 -15.71
C SER A 69 -6.36 8.12 -16.87
N HIS A 70 -7.62 8.23 -17.20
CA HIS A 70 -8.07 9.05 -18.31
C HIS A 70 -8.55 10.45 -17.88
N LYS A 71 -8.58 10.72 -16.58
CA LYS A 71 -9.06 12.01 -16.05
C LYS A 71 -7.88 12.91 -15.69
N PRO A 72 -7.66 14.04 -16.40
CA PRO A 72 -6.50 14.91 -16.20
C PRO A 72 -6.46 15.60 -14.82
N TRP A 73 -7.55 15.59 -14.08
CA TRP A 73 -7.64 16.15 -12.73
C TRP A 73 -7.41 15.13 -11.61
N GLU A 74 -7.17 13.86 -11.93
CA GLU A 74 -7.07 12.77 -10.97
C GLU A 74 -5.62 12.43 -10.59
N GLY A 75 -4.76 13.41 -10.40
CA GLY A 75 -3.46 13.24 -9.78
C GLY A 75 -2.24 13.49 -10.67
N PRO A 76 -1.04 13.20 -10.16
CA PRO A 76 0.22 13.56 -10.83
C PRO A 76 0.62 12.65 -12.00
N TYR A 77 -0.08 11.53 -12.21
CA TYR A 77 0.23 10.57 -13.26
C TYR A 77 0.13 11.16 -14.67
N GLU A 78 -0.73 12.17 -14.89
CA GLU A 78 -0.82 12.86 -16.18
C GLU A 78 0.55 13.41 -16.62
N LEU A 79 1.31 13.96 -15.68
CA LEU A 79 2.66 14.41 -15.95
C LEU A 79 3.56 13.29 -16.46
N ILE A 80 3.40 12.08 -15.93
CA ILE A 80 4.20 10.91 -16.31
C ILE A 80 3.74 10.38 -17.67
N GLN A 81 2.45 10.19 -17.84
CA GLN A 81 1.87 9.69 -19.11
C GLN A 81 2.11 10.65 -20.28
N GLN A 82 2.14 11.95 -20.02
CA GLN A 82 2.44 12.99 -21.03
C GLN A 82 3.93 13.32 -21.14
N ASN A 83 4.80 12.57 -20.45
CA ASN A 83 6.23 12.83 -20.40
C ASN A 83 6.58 14.25 -19.89
N GLY A 84 5.77 14.76 -18.97
CA GLY A 84 5.90 16.12 -18.41
C GLY A 84 6.76 16.19 -17.14
N VAL A 85 7.34 15.08 -16.68
CA VAL A 85 8.17 15.07 -15.48
C VAL A 85 9.46 15.83 -15.70
N SER A 86 9.73 16.80 -14.84
CA SER A 86 10.94 17.63 -14.86
C SER A 86 11.64 17.62 -13.50
N SER A 87 12.81 18.24 -13.42
CA SER A 87 13.52 18.44 -12.15
C SER A 87 12.77 19.32 -11.14
N GLU A 88 11.74 20.03 -11.59
CA GLU A 88 10.87 20.86 -10.74
C GLU A 88 9.65 20.11 -10.22
N SER A 89 9.40 18.91 -10.73
CA SER A 89 8.28 18.08 -10.28
C SER A 89 8.55 17.55 -8.86
N ASP A 90 7.66 17.89 -7.92
CA ASP A 90 7.73 17.34 -6.56
C ASP A 90 7.43 15.84 -6.59
N ARG A 91 8.42 15.04 -6.23
CA ARG A 91 8.34 13.59 -6.14
C ARG A 91 8.60 13.08 -4.73
N GLY A 92 8.38 13.94 -3.72
CA GLY A 92 8.51 13.57 -2.32
C GLY A 92 9.95 13.54 -1.81
N TYR A 93 10.88 14.35 -2.37
CA TYR A 93 12.23 14.49 -1.83
C TYR A 93 12.19 15.22 -0.49
N SER A 94 12.06 14.47 0.60
CA SER A 94 11.88 15.00 1.95
C SER A 94 12.69 14.21 2.96
N PHE A 95 13.25 14.90 3.94
CA PHE A 95 13.96 14.31 5.09
C PHE A 95 13.17 14.43 6.40
N ARG A 96 11.87 14.68 6.30
CA ARG A 96 11.00 14.87 7.47
C ARG A 96 10.97 13.63 8.37
N THR A 97 10.76 12.45 7.80
CA THR A 97 10.75 11.18 8.54
C THR A 97 12.09 10.94 9.22
N ILE A 98 13.19 11.10 8.49
CA ILE A 98 14.56 10.94 9.01
C ILE A 98 14.80 11.89 10.18
N ARG A 99 14.37 13.16 10.09
CA ARG A 99 14.50 14.13 11.17
C ARG A 99 13.70 13.71 12.41
N ILE A 100 12.46 13.27 12.25
CA ILE A 100 11.60 12.81 13.36
C ILE A 100 12.24 11.62 14.06
N VAL A 101 12.73 10.63 13.30
CA VAL A 101 13.39 9.45 13.86
C VAL A 101 14.70 9.82 14.56
N ASN A 102 15.57 10.65 13.94
CA ASN A 102 16.79 11.08 14.56
C ASN A 102 16.53 11.83 15.88
N ASN A 103 15.53 12.72 15.90
CA ASN A 103 15.15 13.41 17.13
C ASN A 103 14.69 12.44 18.23
N PHE A 104 13.89 11.43 17.87
CA PHE A 104 13.50 10.38 18.80
C PHE A 104 14.72 9.65 19.36
N LEU A 105 15.62 9.19 18.49
CA LEU A 105 16.82 8.44 18.88
C LEU A 105 17.77 9.24 19.77
N GLU A 106 17.89 10.55 19.56
CA GLU A 106 18.73 11.41 20.40
C GLU A 106 18.10 11.72 21.76
N LYS A 107 16.78 11.75 21.87
CA LYS A 107 16.09 12.24 23.07
C LYS A 107 15.56 11.13 23.97
N VAL A 108 15.25 9.96 23.44
CA VAL A 108 14.63 8.85 24.21
C VAL A 108 15.47 8.35 25.36
N ASP A 109 16.79 8.53 25.31
CA ASP A 109 17.69 8.17 26.40
C ASP A 109 17.48 9.00 27.69
N GLY A 110 16.86 10.18 27.56
CA GLY A 110 16.46 11.02 28.70
C GLY A 110 15.20 10.55 29.43
N CYS A 111 14.46 9.59 28.88
CA CYS A 111 13.24 9.08 29.51
C CYS A 111 13.54 8.03 30.59
N GLU A 112 12.90 8.17 31.75
CA GLU A 112 12.91 7.15 32.78
C GLU A 112 12.00 5.98 32.37
N MET A 113 12.60 4.85 31.99
CA MET A 113 11.89 3.68 31.51
C MET A 113 12.74 2.43 31.56
N ASP A 114 12.14 1.26 31.32
CA ASP A 114 12.87 0.01 31.18
C ASP A 114 13.87 0.07 30.01
N ALA A 115 15.09 -0.43 30.25
CA ALA A 115 16.16 -0.34 29.27
C ALA A 115 15.91 -1.22 28.04
N ALA A 116 15.35 -2.43 28.22
CA ALA A 116 15.05 -3.32 27.11
C ALA A 116 13.91 -2.76 26.24
N LEU A 117 12.90 -2.16 26.87
CA LEU A 117 11.84 -1.45 26.17
C LEU A 117 12.38 -0.27 25.36
N ARG A 118 13.32 0.50 25.93
CA ARG A 118 13.95 1.62 25.22
C ARG A 118 14.68 1.15 23.96
N GLU A 119 15.51 0.10 24.07
CA GLU A 119 16.23 -0.45 22.93
C GLU A 119 15.29 -1.01 21.85
N ARG A 120 14.19 -1.66 22.26
CA ARG A 120 13.13 -2.07 21.33
C ARG A 120 12.52 -0.87 20.60
N MET A 121 12.15 0.20 21.33
CA MET A 121 11.59 1.40 20.72
C MET A 121 12.57 2.08 19.74
N LYS A 122 13.86 2.09 20.08
CA LYS A 122 14.89 2.57 19.15
C LYS A 122 14.94 1.73 17.89
N ALA A 123 14.85 0.41 18.01
CA ALA A 123 14.84 -0.50 16.87
C ALA A 123 13.60 -0.27 15.97
N GLU A 124 12.42 -0.09 16.56
CA GLU A 124 11.21 0.27 15.84
C GLU A 124 11.37 1.61 15.06
N ALA A 125 11.94 2.63 15.70
CA ALA A 125 12.18 3.92 15.06
C ALA A 125 13.21 3.83 13.91
N ARG A 126 14.27 3.05 14.07
CA ARG A 126 15.30 2.80 13.05
C ARG A 126 14.72 2.11 11.80
N TYR A 127 13.69 1.28 11.96
CA TYR A 127 12.96 0.70 10.83
C TYR A 127 12.42 1.79 9.90
N PHE A 128 11.75 2.82 10.41
CA PHE A 128 11.20 3.91 9.60
C PHE A 128 12.29 4.73 8.93
N ARG A 129 13.44 4.94 9.58
CA ARG A 129 14.58 5.60 8.95
C ARG A 129 15.13 4.80 7.77
N ALA A 130 15.30 3.51 7.95
CA ALA A 130 15.75 2.62 6.89
C ALA A 130 14.76 2.56 5.72
N SER A 131 13.47 2.50 6.02
CA SER A 131 12.39 2.54 5.01
C SER A 131 12.40 3.83 4.21
N ASP A 132 12.53 4.99 4.87
CA ASP A 132 12.56 6.29 4.20
C ASP A 132 13.82 6.45 3.32
N TYR A 133 14.97 5.96 3.79
CA TYR A 133 16.19 5.92 2.97
C TYR A 133 16.08 4.99 1.78
N LEU A 134 15.37 3.86 1.92
CA LEU A 134 15.09 2.97 0.79
C LEU A 134 14.27 3.69 -0.28
N ASP A 135 13.19 4.35 0.11
CA ASP A 135 12.36 5.13 -0.80
C ASP A 135 13.16 6.26 -1.48
N LEU A 136 13.89 7.05 -0.71
CA LEU A 136 14.71 8.13 -1.23
C LEU A 136 15.79 7.64 -2.20
N THR A 137 16.52 6.58 -1.88
CA THR A 137 17.63 6.12 -2.72
C THR A 137 17.13 5.40 -3.97
N THR A 138 15.99 4.72 -3.92
CA THR A 138 15.38 4.12 -5.12
C THR A 138 14.83 5.16 -6.08
N LYS A 139 14.22 6.23 -5.58
CA LYS A 139 13.67 7.30 -6.41
C LYS A 139 14.73 8.28 -6.94
N PHE A 140 15.71 8.63 -6.11
CA PHE A 140 16.63 9.76 -6.40
C PHE A 140 18.10 9.35 -6.54
N GLY A 141 18.45 8.09 -6.28
CA GLY A 141 19.82 7.61 -6.31
C GLY A 141 20.65 8.15 -5.14
N LYS A 142 21.63 9.01 -5.42
CA LYS A 142 22.49 9.60 -4.38
C LYS A 142 21.70 10.57 -3.50
N VAL A 143 21.74 10.37 -2.19
CA VAL A 143 21.10 11.21 -1.18
C VAL A 143 22.06 11.46 0.00
N PRO A 144 21.93 12.55 0.76
CA PRO A 144 22.69 12.73 1.99
C PRO A 144 22.35 11.68 3.04
N LEU A 145 23.34 11.05 3.64
CA LEU A 145 23.15 10.15 4.77
C LEU A 145 23.24 10.93 6.08
N VAL A 146 22.11 11.26 6.68
CA VAL A 146 21.97 12.06 7.90
C VAL A 146 21.43 11.17 9.02
N THR A 147 22.23 10.91 10.04
CA THR A 147 21.89 10.01 11.17
C THR A 147 21.70 10.74 12.49
N THR A 148 21.84 12.07 12.50
CA THR A 148 21.64 12.95 13.66
C THR A 148 20.71 14.09 13.33
N VAL A 149 20.21 14.81 14.34
CA VAL A 149 19.45 16.04 14.11
C VAL A 149 20.39 17.14 13.66
N MET A 150 20.05 17.77 12.54
CA MET A 150 20.81 18.92 12.03
C MET A 150 20.25 20.21 12.58
N GLU A 151 21.12 21.13 12.97
CA GLU A 151 20.76 22.49 13.36
C GLU A 151 20.18 23.26 12.16
N TYR A 152 19.40 24.30 12.45
CA TYR A 152 18.70 25.08 11.41
C TYR A 152 19.68 25.77 10.44
N ASP A 153 20.83 26.21 10.94
CA ASP A 153 21.88 26.92 10.20
C ASP A 153 23.03 26.00 9.74
N ALA A 154 22.84 24.69 9.89
CA ALA A 154 23.83 23.72 9.43
C ALA A 154 24.14 23.87 7.93
N PRO A 155 25.38 23.72 7.50
CA PRO A 155 25.74 23.80 6.09
C PRO A 155 25.08 22.68 5.30
N ASN A 156 24.85 22.95 3.99
CA ASN A 156 24.29 21.95 3.09
C ASN A 156 25.13 20.66 3.08
N VAL A 157 24.47 19.53 3.30
CA VAL A 157 25.10 18.22 3.28
C VAL A 157 25.24 17.74 1.83
N LYS A 158 26.38 17.18 1.49
CA LYS A 158 26.60 16.56 0.19
C LYS A 158 25.85 15.23 0.09
N ARG A 159 25.48 14.85 -1.11
CA ARG A 159 24.93 13.53 -1.39
C ARG A 159 26.01 12.46 -1.25
N ASP A 160 25.71 11.41 -0.53
CA ASP A 160 26.59 10.25 -0.37
C ASP A 160 26.47 9.30 -1.60
N PRO A 161 27.49 8.47 -1.84
CA PRO A 161 27.40 7.39 -2.82
C PRO A 161 26.20 6.48 -2.54
N VAL A 162 25.55 6.01 -3.59
CA VAL A 162 24.39 5.10 -3.47
C VAL A 162 24.72 3.88 -2.65
N GLU A 163 25.90 3.30 -2.89
CA GLU A 163 26.39 2.11 -2.21
C GLU A 163 26.58 2.32 -0.69
N THR A 164 26.92 3.54 -0.27
CA THR A 164 27.03 3.89 1.16
C THR A 164 25.65 3.89 1.81
N VAL A 165 24.66 4.48 1.16
CA VAL A 165 23.27 4.51 1.66
C VAL A 165 22.67 3.11 1.68
N GLN A 166 22.89 2.32 0.63
CA GLN A 166 22.44 0.92 0.55
C GLN A 166 23.03 0.05 1.66
N ALA A 167 24.34 0.18 1.90
CA ALA A 167 25.00 -0.53 2.97
C ALA A 167 24.45 -0.14 4.35
N PHE A 168 24.18 1.15 4.57
CA PHE A 168 23.56 1.64 5.79
C PHE A 168 22.17 1.01 6.00
N ILE A 169 21.31 1.01 4.98
CA ILE A 169 19.96 0.42 5.06
C ILE A 169 20.03 -1.05 5.46
N LEU A 170 20.86 -1.85 4.77
CA LEU A 170 20.98 -3.27 5.04
C LEU A 170 21.58 -3.56 6.43
N SER A 171 22.52 -2.75 6.91
CA SER A 171 23.10 -2.86 8.25
C SER A 171 22.08 -2.51 9.33
N GLU A 172 21.39 -1.38 9.21
CA GLU A 172 20.34 -0.96 10.14
C GLU A 172 19.29 -2.06 10.32
N LEU A 173 18.76 -2.58 9.20
CA LEU A 173 17.73 -3.62 9.23
C LEU A 173 18.24 -4.95 9.80
N ALA A 174 19.51 -5.30 9.58
CA ALA A 174 20.12 -6.47 10.19
C ALA A 174 20.18 -6.36 11.71
N GLU A 175 20.68 -5.22 12.20
CA GLU A 175 20.86 -4.98 13.63
C GLU A 175 19.52 -4.96 14.37
N ILE A 176 18.52 -4.26 13.83
CA ILE A 176 17.20 -4.18 14.48
C ILE A 176 16.45 -5.51 14.45
N ALA A 177 16.67 -6.36 13.46
CA ALA A 177 16.08 -7.70 13.42
C ALA A 177 16.52 -8.59 14.60
N GLU A 178 17.69 -8.34 15.17
CA GLU A 178 18.18 -9.07 16.36
C GLU A 178 17.58 -8.52 17.67
N ILE A 179 16.99 -7.32 17.65
CA ILE A 179 16.43 -6.64 18.83
C ILE A 179 14.90 -6.80 18.85
N LEU A 180 14.27 -6.73 17.70
CA LEU A 180 12.81 -6.78 17.58
C LEU A 180 12.27 -8.17 17.93
N PRO A 181 11.10 -8.25 18.60
CA PRO A 181 10.47 -9.53 18.94
C PRO A 181 9.82 -10.16 17.69
N ASP A 182 9.62 -11.48 17.78
CA ASP A 182 8.88 -12.24 16.75
C ASP A 182 7.39 -11.88 16.74
N SER A 183 6.84 -11.56 17.91
CA SER A 183 5.46 -11.10 18.08
C SER A 183 5.35 -10.23 19.32
N TYR A 184 4.30 -9.43 19.39
CA TYR A 184 3.97 -8.67 20.60
C TYR A 184 2.94 -9.43 21.40
N PRO A 185 3.10 -9.53 22.74
CA PRO A 185 2.14 -10.21 23.59
C PRO A 185 0.77 -9.54 23.47
N GLY A 186 -0.27 -10.32 23.27
CA GLY A 186 -1.63 -9.86 23.20
C GLY A 186 -2.07 -9.28 24.56
N GLY A 187 -2.27 -8.00 24.61
CA GLY A 187 -2.89 -7.23 25.68
C GLY A 187 -3.77 -6.21 25.00
N GLU A 188 -4.54 -5.41 25.69
CA GLU A 188 -5.56 -4.47 25.20
C GLU A 188 -5.22 -3.63 23.94
N GLY A 189 -4.68 -4.23 22.88
CA GLY A 189 -4.56 -3.65 21.54
C GLY A 189 -3.40 -2.69 21.28
N TYR A 190 -2.63 -2.28 22.26
CA TYR A 190 -1.61 -1.22 22.09
C TYR A 190 -0.37 -1.62 21.30
N GLU A 191 -0.08 -2.91 21.15
CA GLU A 191 1.14 -3.37 20.51
C GLU A 191 0.89 -4.15 19.21
N LYS A 192 -0.34 -4.51 18.89
CA LYS A 192 -0.69 -5.11 17.60
C LYS A 192 -0.39 -4.15 16.45
N GLY A 193 0.27 -4.65 15.43
CA GLY A 193 0.67 -3.84 14.27
C GLY A 193 2.00 -3.09 14.44
N ARG A 194 2.74 -3.30 15.55
CA ARG A 194 4.11 -2.80 15.69
C ARG A 194 5.10 -3.62 14.88
N ILE A 195 6.21 -2.99 14.53
CA ILE A 195 7.25 -3.63 13.71
C ILE A 195 7.88 -4.79 14.48
N THR A 196 7.81 -5.97 13.87
CA THR A 196 8.40 -7.22 14.35
C THR A 196 9.74 -7.51 13.68
N ARG A 197 10.44 -8.54 14.15
CA ARG A 197 11.61 -9.12 13.48
C ARG A 197 11.29 -9.47 12.02
N ALA A 198 10.16 -10.14 11.76
CA ALA A 198 9.74 -10.49 10.41
C ALA A 198 9.56 -9.25 9.53
N GLY A 199 8.98 -8.16 10.06
CA GLY A 199 8.87 -6.89 9.35
C GLY A 199 10.22 -6.29 8.95
N ALA A 200 11.19 -6.32 9.85
CA ALA A 200 12.55 -5.83 9.56
C ALA A 200 13.27 -6.70 8.50
N LEU A 201 13.14 -8.02 8.61
CA LEU A 201 13.71 -8.96 7.64
C LEU A 201 13.05 -8.83 6.25
N ALA A 202 11.75 -8.60 6.21
CA ALA A 202 11.01 -8.39 4.96
C ALA A 202 11.49 -7.12 4.24
N LEU A 203 11.60 -6.00 4.97
CA LEU A 203 12.12 -4.77 4.38
C LEU A 203 13.59 -4.92 3.93
N ARG A 204 14.40 -5.69 4.68
CA ARG A 204 15.76 -5.99 4.29
C ARG A 204 15.85 -6.83 3.03
N ALA A 205 15.00 -7.85 2.91
CA ALA A 205 14.92 -8.68 1.71
C ALA A 205 14.53 -7.85 0.48
N ARG A 206 13.52 -6.97 0.60
CA ARG A 206 13.12 -6.05 -0.45
C ARG A 206 14.25 -5.10 -0.84
N ALA A 207 14.89 -4.45 0.14
CA ALA A 207 16.00 -3.55 -0.12
C ALA A 207 17.14 -4.27 -0.85
N ALA A 208 17.49 -5.47 -0.40
CA ALA A 208 18.52 -6.29 -1.04
C ALA A 208 18.15 -6.68 -2.48
N LEU A 209 16.90 -7.02 -2.73
CA LEU A 209 16.38 -7.32 -4.07
C LEU A 209 16.53 -6.11 -5.01
N TYR A 210 16.10 -4.93 -4.57
CA TYR A 210 16.22 -3.68 -5.35
C TYR A 210 17.67 -3.28 -5.62
N PHE A 211 18.59 -3.63 -4.72
CA PHE A 211 20.02 -3.35 -4.86
C PHE A 211 20.75 -4.43 -5.69
N GLY A 212 20.05 -5.47 -6.16
CA GLY A 212 20.64 -6.59 -6.89
C GLY A 212 21.44 -7.56 -6.01
N ASN A 213 21.31 -7.46 -4.69
CA ASN A 213 21.93 -8.38 -3.74
C ASN A 213 21.01 -9.59 -3.47
N PHE A 214 20.87 -10.47 -4.46
CA PHE A 214 19.94 -11.60 -4.40
C PHE A 214 20.26 -12.60 -3.30
N ALA A 215 21.55 -12.80 -2.95
CA ALA A 215 21.93 -13.69 -1.86
C ALA A 215 21.40 -13.18 -0.51
N GLU A 216 21.46 -11.88 -0.28
CA GLU A 216 20.95 -11.27 0.94
C GLU A 216 19.42 -11.27 0.97
N ALA A 217 18.78 -11.04 -0.18
CA ALA A 217 17.33 -11.12 -0.32
C ALA A 217 16.83 -12.53 0.04
N GLU A 218 17.45 -13.56 -0.51
CA GLU A 218 17.16 -14.97 -0.21
C GLU A 218 17.40 -15.29 1.28
N ALA A 219 18.52 -14.86 1.84
CA ALA A 219 18.84 -15.13 3.24
C ALA A 219 17.84 -14.49 4.19
N SER A 220 17.44 -13.24 3.96
CA SER A 220 16.50 -12.52 4.82
C SER A 220 15.08 -13.07 4.70
N ALA A 221 14.59 -13.33 3.50
CA ALA A 221 13.29 -13.97 3.28
C ALA A 221 13.27 -15.42 3.79
N GLY A 222 14.37 -16.17 3.60
CA GLY A 222 14.54 -17.53 4.10
C GLY A 222 14.44 -17.63 5.62
N LYS A 223 14.96 -16.65 6.37
CA LYS A 223 14.80 -16.60 7.83
C LYS A 223 13.34 -16.54 8.25
N ILE A 224 12.54 -15.65 7.62
CA ILE A 224 11.10 -15.53 7.93
C ILE A 224 10.39 -16.87 7.73
N ILE A 225 10.68 -17.56 6.63
CA ILE A 225 10.06 -18.86 6.32
C ILE A 225 10.50 -19.93 7.33
N GLN A 226 11.78 -19.96 7.70
CA GLN A 226 12.36 -20.96 8.61
C GLN A 226 11.88 -20.78 10.04
N GLU A 227 11.64 -19.56 10.50
CA GLU A 227 11.10 -19.27 11.84
C GLU A 227 9.67 -19.80 12.01
N GLY A 228 8.90 -19.92 10.91
CA GLY A 228 7.61 -20.59 10.89
C GLY A 228 6.47 -19.85 11.61
N HIS A 229 6.67 -18.57 11.95
CA HIS A 229 5.64 -17.73 12.59
C HIS A 229 4.60 -17.20 11.59
N HIS A 230 4.93 -17.22 10.32
CA HIS A 230 4.08 -16.75 9.22
C HIS A 230 3.81 -17.85 8.21
N SER A 231 2.69 -17.75 7.52
CA SER A 231 2.30 -18.68 6.46
C SER A 231 1.40 -17.98 5.47
N LEU A 232 1.28 -18.53 4.27
CA LEU A 232 0.35 -17.98 3.28
C LEU A 232 -1.09 -18.09 3.77
N PHE A 233 -1.85 -17.02 3.59
CA PHE A 233 -3.29 -17.00 3.83
C PHE A 233 -4.00 -18.00 2.90
N ARG A 234 -4.97 -18.74 3.43
CA ARG A 234 -5.67 -19.79 2.69
C ARG A 234 -7.16 -19.74 2.90
N VAL A 235 -7.92 -19.63 1.84
CA VAL A 235 -9.35 -19.92 1.81
C VAL A 235 -9.50 -21.43 1.77
N THR A 236 -10.11 -22.00 2.80
CA THR A 236 -10.31 -23.45 2.95
C THR A 236 -11.70 -23.91 2.53
N SER A 237 -12.69 -23.00 2.57
CA SER A 237 -14.07 -23.25 2.14
C SER A 237 -14.59 -22.06 1.35
N LEU A 238 -15.42 -22.32 0.35
CA LEU A 238 -16.06 -21.30 -0.45
C LEU A 238 -17.43 -20.96 0.13
N ASN A 239 -17.79 -19.69 0.14
CA ASN A 239 -19.16 -19.27 0.39
C ASN A 239 -20.03 -19.47 -0.88
N ALA A 240 -21.33 -19.19 -0.78
CA ALA A 240 -22.27 -19.45 -1.87
C ALA A 240 -21.95 -18.66 -3.17
N ALA A 241 -21.47 -17.42 -3.04
CA ALA A 241 -21.12 -16.60 -4.17
C ALA A 241 -19.81 -17.04 -4.81
N GLN A 242 -18.80 -17.35 -3.98
CA GLN A 242 -17.54 -17.92 -4.44
C GLN A 242 -17.76 -19.28 -5.13
N GLN A 243 -18.70 -20.10 -4.62
CA GLN A 243 -19.05 -21.36 -5.26
C GLN A 243 -19.67 -21.13 -6.65
N LYS A 244 -20.57 -20.16 -6.77
CA LYS A 244 -21.17 -19.82 -8.07
C LYS A 244 -20.11 -19.35 -9.07
N GLU A 245 -19.17 -18.56 -8.64
CA GLU A 245 -18.06 -18.15 -9.50
C GLU A 245 -17.14 -19.34 -9.85
N ALA A 246 -16.91 -20.25 -8.89
CA ALA A 246 -16.16 -21.48 -9.14
C ALA A 246 -16.83 -22.36 -10.22
N ASP A 247 -18.14 -22.40 -10.24
CA ASP A 247 -18.90 -23.16 -11.25
C ASP A 247 -18.74 -22.52 -12.65
N GLU A 248 -18.64 -21.19 -12.72
CA GLU A 248 -18.41 -20.45 -13.96
C GLU A 248 -16.94 -20.53 -14.46
N MET A 249 -15.99 -20.89 -13.60
CA MET A 249 -14.57 -20.97 -13.99
C MET A 249 -14.32 -21.95 -15.13
N GLU A 250 -15.20 -22.94 -15.37
CA GLU A 250 -15.09 -23.82 -16.52
C GLU A 250 -15.25 -23.11 -17.87
N GLN A 251 -15.84 -21.92 -17.90
CA GLN A 251 -15.87 -21.09 -19.11
C GLN A 251 -14.47 -20.55 -19.47
N TYR A 252 -13.59 -20.43 -18.47
CA TYR A 252 -12.25 -19.83 -18.62
C TYR A 252 -11.14 -20.87 -18.55
N ILE A 253 -11.33 -21.96 -17.82
CA ILE A 253 -10.28 -22.96 -17.58
C ILE A 253 -10.73 -24.33 -18.09
N ASP A 254 -9.87 -24.97 -18.87
CA ASP A 254 -10.03 -26.35 -19.32
C ASP A 254 -9.36 -27.29 -18.30
N PHE A 255 -9.93 -27.40 -17.10
CA PHE A 255 -9.33 -28.10 -15.96
C PHE A 255 -8.88 -29.52 -16.28
N GLU A 256 -9.73 -30.31 -16.94
CA GLU A 256 -9.40 -31.68 -17.34
C GLU A 256 -8.27 -31.73 -18.36
N ALA A 257 -8.38 -30.95 -19.45
CA ALA A 257 -7.39 -30.93 -20.53
C ALA A 257 -6.01 -30.42 -20.08
N LYS A 258 -5.99 -29.55 -19.06
CA LYS A 258 -4.75 -28.99 -18.47
C LYS A 258 -4.25 -29.79 -17.27
N ASN A 259 -4.98 -30.82 -16.85
CA ASN A 259 -4.67 -31.61 -15.64
C ASN A 259 -4.51 -30.72 -14.40
N ILE A 260 -5.42 -29.77 -14.20
CA ILE A 260 -5.46 -28.84 -13.08
C ILE A 260 -6.56 -29.24 -12.10
N ASP A 261 -6.23 -29.34 -10.83
CA ASP A 261 -7.20 -29.52 -9.75
C ASP A 261 -8.04 -28.25 -9.60
N LYS A 262 -9.34 -28.35 -9.94
CA LYS A 262 -10.28 -27.23 -9.92
C LYS A 262 -10.43 -26.65 -8.51
N ASP A 263 -10.60 -27.50 -7.48
CA ASP A 263 -10.80 -27.03 -6.10
C ASP A 263 -9.57 -26.25 -5.61
N LYS A 264 -8.38 -26.81 -5.82
CA LYS A 264 -7.14 -26.16 -5.46
C LYS A 264 -6.93 -24.82 -6.22
N PHE A 265 -7.22 -24.80 -7.52
CA PHE A 265 -7.09 -23.58 -8.34
C PHE A 265 -8.02 -22.47 -7.84
N VAL A 266 -9.30 -22.79 -7.63
CA VAL A 266 -10.31 -21.82 -7.21
C VAL A 266 -10.05 -21.31 -5.80
N LYS A 267 -9.71 -22.20 -4.86
CA LYS A 267 -9.35 -21.79 -3.49
C LYS A 267 -8.07 -20.95 -3.48
N GLY A 268 -7.11 -21.25 -4.35
CA GLY A 268 -5.90 -20.45 -4.55
C GLY A 268 -6.23 -19.04 -5.07
N MET A 269 -7.10 -18.94 -6.07
CA MET A 269 -7.58 -17.68 -6.61
C MET A 269 -8.23 -16.81 -5.52
N PHE A 270 -9.17 -17.39 -4.75
CA PHE A 270 -9.83 -16.65 -3.67
C PHE A 270 -8.91 -16.40 -2.48
N SER A 271 -7.91 -17.23 -2.21
CA SER A 271 -6.90 -16.93 -1.19
C SER A 271 -6.14 -15.67 -1.53
N TYR A 272 -5.73 -15.52 -2.78
CA TYR A 272 -5.05 -14.32 -3.25
C TYR A 272 -5.97 -13.09 -3.25
N GLU A 273 -7.20 -13.21 -3.72
CA GLU A 273 -8.18 -12.11 -3.73
C GLU A 273 -8.55 -11.67 -2.31
N CYS A 274 -8.98 -12.61 -1.48
CA CYS A 274 -9.49 -12.33 -0.13
C CYS A 274 -8.41 -11.81 0.83
N LEU A 275 -7.13 -12.05 0.55
CA LEU A 275 -6.02 -11.47 1.31
C LEU A 275 -6.16 -9.94 1.43
N TRP A 276 -6.65 -9.28 0.39
CA TRP A 276 -6.76 -7.83 0.30
C TRP A 276 -8.09 -7.29 0.84
N HIS A 277 -8.98 -8.17 1.28
CA HIS A 277 -10.29 -7.77 1.77
C HIS A 277 -10.25 -7.39 3.24
N LYS A 278 -11.08 -6.42 3.63
CA LYS A 278 -11.22 -5.89 4.98
C LYS A 278 -11.30 -6.97 6.05
N GLU A 279 -12.06 -8.03 5.78
CA GLU A 279 -12.32 -9.10 6.73
C GLU A 279 -11.05 -9.86 7.15
N ASN A 280 -10.07 -9.89 6.25
CA ASN A 280 -8.82 -10.65 6.45
C ASN A 280 -7.64 -9.74 6.81
N ALA A 281 -7.85 -8.49 6.76
CA ALA A 281 -6.85 -7.48 6.88
C ALA A 281 -6.73 -7.02 8.32
N ASN A 282 -6.08 -7.79 9.13
CA ASN A 282 -5.79 -7.54 10.52
C ASN A 282 -4.40 -8.09 10.89
N PRO A 283 -3.78 -7.60 11.97
CA PRO A 283 -2.44 -8.05 12.36
C PRO A 283 -2.35 -9.55 12.72
N ASP A 284 -3.47 -10.24 12.87
CA ASP A 284 -3.51 -11.68 13.14
C ASP A 284 -3.54 -12.52 11.84
N ASN A 285 -3.60 -11.88 10.67
CA ASN A 285 -3.48 -12.59 9.40
C ASN A 285 -2.07 -13.18 9.27
N PRO A 286 -1.95 -14.49 9.02
CA PRO A 286 -0.66 -15.17 9.03
C PRO A 286 0.30 -14.72 7.92
N GLU A 287 -0.18 -14.10 6.86
CA GLU A 287 0.62 -13.65 5.72
C GLU A 287 1.14 -12.21 5.90
N TYR A 288 0.52 -11.41 6.77
CA TYR A 288 0.91 -10.03 6.97
C TYR A 288 2.14 -9.91 7.87
N LEU A 289 3.19 -9.29 7.36
CA LEU A 289 4.45 -9.05 8.07
C LEU A 289 4.49 -7.66 8.70
N VAL A 290 3.91 -6.67 8.04
CA VAL A 290 3.76 -5.30 8.52
C VAL A 290 2.38 -4.79 8.11
N THR A 291 1.68 -4.15 9.03
CA THR A 291 0.37 -3.55 8.76
C THR A 291 0.32 -2.11 9.22
N ARG A 292 -0.30 -1.24 8.43
CA ARG A 292 -0.68 0.09 8.90
C ARG A 292 -2.12 0.05 9.40
N GLY A 293 -2.31 0.37 10.68
CA GLY A 293 -3.65 0.51 11.26
C GLY A 293 -4.28 1.85 10.92
N TYR A 294 -5.59 1.86 10.68
CA TYR A 294 -6.40 3.06 10.54
C TYR A 294 -7.53 3.03 11.57
N MET A 295 -7.86 4.17 12.15
CA MET A 295 -9.02 4.29 13.03
C MET A 295 -10.27 4.51 12.18
N ALA A 296 -11.37 3.83 12.54
CA ALA A 296 -12.62 3.89 11.78
C ALA A 296 -13.30 5.27 11.80
N ASP A 297 -12.97 6.10 12.78
CA ASP A 297 -13.51 7.45 13.00
C ASP A 297 -12.55 8.57 12.58
N ASP A 298 -11.43 8.23 11.96
CA ASP A 298 -10.49 9.21 11.43
C ASP A 298 -11.06 9.86 10.17
N ASN A 299 -11.42 11.16 10.26
CA ASN A 299 -11.93 11.93 9.12
C ASN A 299 -10.90 12.14 7.99
N ASN A 300 -9.64 11.71 8.17
CA ASN A 300 -8.63 11.68 7.10
C ASN A 300 -8.76 10.46 6.18
N TYR A 301 -9.81 9.69 6.36
CA TYR A 301 -10.09 8.54 5.56
C TYR A 301 -10.54 8.95 4.16
N ASP A 302 -9.66 8.82 3.19
CA ASP A 302 -9.98 9.16 1.80
C ASP A 302 -10.62 7.97 1.07
N TRP A 303 -11.92 7.77 1.32
CA TRP A 303 -12.73 6.79 0.62
C TRP A 303 -12.85 7.05 -0.89
N THR A 304 -12.55 8.28 -1.34
CA THR A 304 -12.69 8.66 -2.76
C THR A 304 -11.77 7.85 -3.65
N ARG A 305 -10.59 7.45 -3.15
CA ARG A 305 -9.61 6.64 -3.90
C ARG A 305 -10.18 5.34 -4.44
N TYR A 306 -11.13 4.74 -3.74
CA TYR A 306 -11.76 3.47 -4.19
C TYR A 306 -12.85 3.68 -5.20
N THR A 307 -13.50 4.83 -5.17
CA THR A 307 -14.44 5.19 -6.23
C THR A 307 -13.73 5.28 -7.58
N TYR A 308 -12.44 5.61 -7.59
CA TYR A 308 -11.64 5.69 -8.82
C TYR A 308 -11.36 4.34 -9.47
N ILE A 309 -11.23 3.28 -8.69
CA ILE A 309 -10.98 1.93 -9.21
C ILE A 309 -12.24 1.09 -9.42
N ARG A 310 -13.38 1.48 -8.82
CA ARG A 310 -14.63 0.74 -8.98
C ARG A 310 -15.26 0.95 -10.35
N PRO A 311 -15.79 -0.12 -10.97
CA PRO A 311 -16.63 0.01 -12.16
C PRO A 311 -17.85 0.88 -11.89
N SER A 312 -18.24 1.72 -12.83
CA SER A 312 -19.36 2.64 -12.67
C SER A 312 -20.72 1.97 -12.81
N GLN A 313 -20.80 0.89 -13.56
CA GLN A 313 -22.02 0.34 -14.11
C GLN A 313 -23.07 -0.06 -13.09
N LEU A 314 -22.68 -0.56 -11.91
CA LEU A 314 -23.62 -0.98 -10.87
C LEU A 314 -23.21 -0.56 -9.46
N ILE A 315 -21.98 -0.15 -9.25
CA ILE A 315 -21.41 0.05 -7.93
C ILE A 315 -20.91 1.48 -7.71
N SER A 316 -21.42 2.41 -8.49
CA SER A 316 -21.17 3.85 -8.33
C SER A 316 -19.69 4.24 -8.27
N GLY A 317 -18.85 3.58 -9.06
CA GLY A 317 -17.45 3.91 -9.23
C GLY A 317 -17.23 4.91 -10.36
N TYR A 318 -15.99 5.36 -10.51
CA TYR A 318 -15.58 6.23 -11.62
C TYR A 318 -14.80 5.48 -12.69
N SER A 319 -14.34 4.26 -12.40
CA SER A 319 -13.48 3.46 -13.31
C SER A 319 -12.32 4.27 -13.91
N SER A 320 -11.79 5.21 -13.14
CA SER A 320 -10.81 6.18 -13.61
C SER A 320 -9.41 5.61 -13.64
N TYR A 321 -9.10 4.71 -12.70
CA TYR A 321 -7.84 3.98 -12.65
C TYR A 321 -8.09 2.58 -13.17
N GLU A 322 -7.49 2.31 -14.29
CA GLU A 322 -7.84 1.15 -15.08
C GLU A 322 -6.61 0.37 -15.53
N PRO A 323 -6.69 -0.98 -15.49
CA PRO A 323 -5.61 -1.82 -15.97
C PRO A 323 -5.39 -1.61 -17.46
N MET A 324 -4.14 -1.56 -17.88
CA MET A 324 -3.78 -1.52 -19.29
C MET A 324 -3.75 -2.93 -19.91
N GLN A 325 -3.92 -3.00 -21.23
CA GLN A 325 -3.82 -4.25 -21.99
C GLN A 325 -2.48 -4.96 -21.74
N GLY A 326 -1.38 -4.20 -21.62
CA GLY A 326 -0.06 -4.75 -21.33
C GLY A 326 -0.01 -5.55 -20.04
N LEU A 327 -0.71 -5.09 -18.99
CA LEU A 327 -0.83 -5.86 -17.75
C LEU A 327 -1.60 -7.17 -17.95
N ILE A 328 -2.70 -7.15 -18.73
CA ILE A 328 -3.44 -8.37 -19.05
C ILE A 328 -2.55 -9.37 -19.82
N ASP A 329 -1.78 -8.88 -20.77
CA ASP A 329 -0.89 -9.72 -21.58
C ASP A 329 0.28 -10.28 -20.76
N ALA A 330 0.73 -9.57 -19.74
CA ALA A 330 1.83 -9.99 -18.87
C ALA A 330 1.49 -11.18 -17.95
N TYR A 331 0.22 -11.46 -17.69
CA TYR A 331 -0.14 -12.67 -16.94
C TYR A 331 0.29 -13.93 -17.72
N TRP A 332 0.86 -14.88 -17.00
CA TRP A 332 1.30 -16.15 -17.57
C TRP A 332 0.13 -17.07 -17.91
N ASP A 333 0.41 -18.06 -18.70
CA ASP A 333 -0.48 -19.21 -18.85
C ASP A 333 -0.59 -19.98 -17.53
N ILE A 334 -1.59 -20.82 -17.44
CA ILE A 334 -1.88 -21.67 -16.27
C ILE A 334 -0.71 -22.60 -15.88
N ASP A 335 0.25 -22.81 -16.77
CA ASP A 335 1.48 -23.56 -16.50
C ASP A 335 2.49 -22.79 -15.62
N GLY A 336 2.23 -21.50 -15.37
CA GLY A 336 3.07 -20.61 -14.57
C GLY A 336 4.44 -20.30 -15.20
N LYS A 337 4.59 -20.45 -16.52
CA LYS A 337 5.89 -20.28 -17.23
C LYS A 337 5.74 -19.61 -18.59
N THR A 338 4.65 -19.86 -19.30
CA THR A 338 4.47 -19.40 -20.67
C THR A 338 3.86 -18.01 -20.70
N ILE A 339 4.53 -17.07 -21.35
CA ILE A 339 3.98 -15.77 -21.71
C ILE A 339 3.42 -15.89 -23.12
N ARG A 340 2.19 -15.47 -23.31
CA ARG A 340 1.54 -15.52 -24.62
C ARG A 340 2.06 -14.45 -25.56
N PRO A 341 2.11 -14.72 -26.87
CA PRO A 341 2.33 -13.68 -27.86
C PRO A 341 1.22 -12.63 -27.78
N GLU A 342 1.59 -11.38 -27.97
CA GLU A 342 0.62 -10.28 -28.06
C GLU A 342 -0.34 -10.50 -29.24
N ILE A 343 -1.64 -10.29 -28.99
CA ILE A 343 -2.66 -10.33 -30.02
C ILE A 343 -2.74 -8.98 -30.72
N PRO A 344 -2.64 -8.89 -32.04
CA PRO A 344 -2.75 -7.63 -32.76
C PRO A 344 -4.05 -6.89 -32.45
N VAL A 345 -3.98 -5.58 -32.24
CA VAL A 345 -5.12 -4.73 -31.88
C VAL A 345 -6.31 -4.88 -32.86
N ALA A 346 -6.04 -5.01 -34.16
CA ALA A 346 -7.10 -5.21 -35.16
C ALA A 346 -7.86 -6.53 -34.93
N THR A 347 -7.12 -7.60 -34.61
CA THR A 347 -7.71 -8.92 -34.31
C THR A 347 -8.54 -8.86 -33.02
N ARG A 348 -8.04 -8.17 -31.97
CA ARG A 348 -8.81 -7.98 -30.73
C ARG A 348 -10.11 -7.24 -30.98
N LYS A 349 -10.07 -6.14 -31.74
CA LYS A 349 -11.27 -5.37 -32.09
C LYS A 349 -12.28 -6.21 -32.86
N GLU A 350 -11.84 -7.00 -33.82
CA GLU A 350 -12.72 -7.89 -34.57
C GLU A 350 -13.35 -8.97 -33.68
N ASN A 351 -12.54 -9.62 -32.83
CA ASN A 351 -13.02 -10.63 -31.90
C ASN A 351 -13.99 -10.06 -30.88
N PHE A 352 -13.71 -8.88 -30.34
CA PHE A 352 -14.59 -8.17 -29.41
C PHE A 352 -15.93 -7.80 -30.06
N ALA A 353 -15.91 -7.29 -31.29
CA ALA A 353 -17.13 -6.94 -32.02
C ALA A 353 -18.04 -8.16 -32.24
N LYS A 354 -17.47 -9.34 -32.50
CA LYS A 354 -18.23 -10.58 -32.70
C LYS A 354 -19.00 -11.01 -31.45
N ILE A 355 -18.37 -10.94 -30.27
CA ILE A 355 -19.04 -11.34 -29.03
C ILE A 355 -20.01 -10.26 -28.54
N THR A 356 -19.67 -8.99 -28.69
CA THR A 356 -20.55 -7.88 -28.25
C THR A 356 -21.82 -7.76 -29.10
N ALA A 357 -21.79 -8.16 -30.37
CA ALA A 357 -22.99 -8.21 -31.21
C ALA A 357 -24.09 -9.12 -30.65
N VAL A 358 -23.72 -10.13 -29.85
CA VAL A 358 -24.69 -11.06 -29.23
C VAL A 358 -25.50 -10.38 -28.12
N VAL A 359 -24.92 -9.38 -27.48
CA VAL A 359 -25.52 -8.64 -26.34
C VAL A 359 -25.83 -7.19 -26.68
N GLU A 360 -25.77 -6.83 -27.95
CA GLU A 360 -26.05 -5.47 -28.43
C GLU A 360 -27.48 -5.07 -28.10
N GLY A 361 -27.68 -3.83 -27.66
CA GLY A 361 -28.97 -3.29 -27.31
C GLY A 361 -29.63 -3.84 -26.04
N MET A 362 -29.02 -4.79 -25.36
CA MET A 362 -29.55 -5.33 -24.11
C MET A 362 -29.45 -4.28 -22.99
N ASP A 363 -30.51 -4.12 -22.21
CA ASP A 363 -30.43 -3.45 -20.93
C ASP A 363 -29.62 -4.30 -19.91
N GLN A 364 -29.28 -3.72 -18.77
CA GLN A 364 -28.46 -4.39 -17.75
C GLN A 364 -29.12 -5.64 -17.19
N THR A 365 -30.44 -5.62 -16.99
CA THR A 365 -31.19 -6.75 -16.46
C THR A 365 -31.19 -7.94 -17.44
N THR A 366 -31.38 -7.66 -18.71
CA THR A 366 -31.32 -8.68 -19.77
C THR A 366 -29.88 -9.21 -19.94
N TYR A 367 -28.88 -8.33 -19.89
CA TYR A 367 -27.48 -8.70 -19.98
C TYR A 367 -27.07 -9.70 -18.88
N ILE A 368 -27.40 -9.39 -17.61
CA ILE A 368 -27.10 -10.24 -16.46
C ILE A 368 -27.75 -11.64 -16.60
N LYS A 369 -28.92 -11.73 -17.20
CA LYS A 369 -29.61 -13.00 -17.43
C LYS A 369 -29.06 -13.78 -18.62
N THR A 370 -28.54 -13.07 -19.61
CA THR A 370 -28.07 -13.68 -20.87
C THR A 370 -26.65 -14.21 -20.76
N VAL A 371 -25.73 -13.45 -20.16
CA VAL A 371 -24.31 -13.85 -20.08
C VAL A 371 -24.09 -15.26 -19.53
N PRO A 372 -24.76 -15.69 -18.45
CA PRO A 372 -24.58 -17.07 -17.95
C PRO A 372 -25.02 -18.17 -18.91
N THR A 373 -25.85 -17.83 -19.91
CA THR A 373 -26.35 -18.80 -20.91
C THR A 373 -25.44 -18.92 -22.12
N LEU A 374 -24.45 -18.02 -22.26
CA LEU A 374 -23.51 -18.04 -23.37
C LEU A 374 -22.46 -19.13 -23.18
N ASN A 375 -22.13 -19.83 -24.24
CA ASN A 375 -20.92 -20.64 -24.29
C ASN A 375 -19.73 -19.75 -24.65
N LEU A 376 -19.10 -19.14 -23.64
CA LEU A 376 -17.99 -18.19 -23.85
C LEU A 376 -16.79 -18.82 -24.55
N LYS A 377 -16.65 -20.15 -24.51
CA LYS A 377 -15.57 -20.88 -25.17
C LYS A 377 -15.61 -20.82 -26.71
N GLU A 378 -16.76 -20.47 -27.28
CA GLU A 378 -16.95 -20.35 -28.75
C GLU A 378 -16.44 -19.02 -29.31
N TYR A 379 -16.10 -18.06 -28.45
CA TYR A 379 -15.71 -16.73 -28.89
C TYR A 379 -14.19 -16.51 -28.77
N ALA A 380 -13.54 -16.24 -29.88
CA ALA A 380 -12.10 -16.01 -29.93
C ALA A 380 -11.60 -14.86 -29.04
N TYR A 381 -12.48 -13.88 -28.72
CA TYR A 381 -12.17 -12.83 -27.77
C TYR A 381 -11.84 -13.39 -26.39
N MET A 382 -12.56 -14.45 -25.96
CA MET A 382 -12.35 -15.05 -24.65
C MET A 382 -11.06 -15.85 -24.55
N ASP A 383 -10.40 -16.18 -25.68
CA ASP A 383 -9.12 -16.89 -25.66
C ASP A 383 -8.02 -16.09 -24.96
N GLU A 384 -8.14 -14.77 -24.92
CA GLU A 384 -7.21 -13.89 -24.17
C GLU A 384 -7.21 -14.20 -22.67
N PHE A 385 -8.34 -14.62 -22.14
CA PHE A 385 -8.58 -14.84 -20.72
C PHE A 385 -8.64 -16.32 -20.33
N ARG A 386 -8.56 -17.23 -21.29
CA ARG A 386 -8.65 -18.66 -21.01
C ARG A 386 -7.32 -19.26 -20.63
N ASN A 387 -7.36 -20.22 -19.69
CA ASN A 387 -6.19 -20.98 -19.23
C ASN A 387 -5.02 -20.07 -18.78
N ARG A 388 -5.34 -19.03 -18.04
CA ARG A 388 -4.36 -18.07 -17.49
C ARG A 388 -4.08 -18.36 -16.03
N ASP A 389 -3.03 -17.73 -15.51
CA ASP A 389 -2.70 -17.72 -14.09
C ASP A 389 -3.91 -17.27 -13.26
N SER A 390 -4.13 -17.92 -12.09
CA SER A 390 -5.27 -17.66 -11.21
C SER A 390 -5.35 -16.20 -10.75
N ARG A 391 -4.22 -15.51 -10.64
CA ARG A 391 -4.13 -14.10 -10.24
C ARG A 391 -4.82 -13.16 -11.22
N LEU A 392 -4.90 -13.49 -12.51
CA LEU A 392 -5.68 -12.71 -13.47
C LEU A 392 -7.15 -12.61 -13.04
N TYR A 393 -7.75 -13.75 -12.70
CA TYR A 393 -9.17 -13.81 -12.33
C TYR A 393 -9.46 -13.19 -10.96
N ALA A 394 -8.50 -13.23 -10.07
CA ALA A 394 -8.57 -12.60 -8.75
C ALA A 394 -8.39 -11.07 -8.79
N SER A 395 -7.64 -10.57 -9.76
CA SER A 395 -7.23 -9.16 -9.78
C SER A 395 -8.04 -8.30 -10.74
N MET A 396 -8.58 -8.89 -11.83
CA MET A 396 -9.11 -8.16 -12.97
C MET A 396 -10.57 -8.49 -13.26
N LEU A 397 -11.32 -7.45 -13.62
CA LEU A 397 -12.58 -7.56 -14.32
C LEU A 397 -12.35 -7.31 -15.81
N PHE A 398 -12.86 -8.20 -16.62
CA PHE A 398 -12.86 -8.09 -18.07
C PHE A 398 -14.26 -8.41 -18.60
N PRO A 399 -14.63 -8.00 -19.81
CA PRO A 399 -15.98 -8.21 -20.35
C PRO A 399 -16.45 -9.67 -20.21
N PHE A 400 -17.69 -9.82 -19.78
CA PHE A 400 -18.38 -11.10 -19.48
C PHE A 400 -17.93 -11.79 -18.19
N LYS A 401 -16.92 -11.31 -17.46
CA LYS A 401 -16.52 -11.86 -16.17
C LYS A 401 -17.60 -11.59 -15.12
N GLY A 402 -18.03 -12.64 -14.43
CA GLY A 402 -18.99 -12.58 -13.34
C GLY A 402 -18.35 -12.16 -12.02
N TRP A 403 -19.15 -11.43 -11.24
CA TRP A 403 -18.89 -11.11 -9.84
C TRP A 403 -20.20 -11.22 -9.07
N HIS A 404 -20.27 -12.11 -8.09
CA HIS A 404 -21.54 -12.64 -7.61
C HIS A 404 -21.97 -12.20 -6.22
N GLU A 405 -21.22 -11.42 -5.52
CA GLU A 405 -21.56 -11.04 -4.16
C GLU A 405 -21.45 -9.54 -3.96
N THR A 406 -22.09 -8.78 -4.84
CA THR A 406 -22.27 -7.36 -4.60
C THR A 406 -23.60 -7.12 -3.88
N ASP A 407 -23.76 -6.02 -3.16
CA ASP A 407 -25.03 -5.60 -2.57
C ASP A 407 -26.15 -5.42 -3.62
N PHE A 408 -25.76 -5.34 -4.88
CA PHE A 408 -26.66 -5.28 -6.03
C PHE A 408 -26.95 -6.68 -6.63
N GLY A 409 -26.46 -7.75 -6.01
CA GLY A 409 -26.55 -9.11 -6.52
C GLY A 409 -25.47 -9.47 -7.52
N THR A 410 -25.81 -10.36 -8.46
CA THR A 410 -24.88 -10.79 -9.50
C THR A 410 -24.58 -9.66 -10.48
N PHE A 411 -23.31 -9.47 -10.74
CA PHE A 411 -22.77 -8.53 -11.70
C PHE A 411 -21.95 -9.27 -12.75
N TYR A 412 -22.14 -8.94 -14.05
CA TYR A 412 -21.24 -9.34 -15.13
C TYR A 412 -20.65 -8.08 -15.74
N TYR A 413 -19.34 -7.99 -15.73
CA TYR A 413 -18.64 -6.81 -16.23
C TYR A 413 -18.95 -6.62 -17.73
N ARG A 414 -19.39 -5.41 -18.06
CA ARG A 414 -19.75 -5.03 -19.42
C ARG A 414 -18.97 -3.79 -19.81
N TRP A 415 -18.22 -3.89 -20.89
CA TRP A 415 -17.56 -2.73 -21.46
C TRP A 415 -18.27 -2.29 -22.74
N ASN A 416 -18.57 -1.02 -22.82
CA ASN A 416 -19.09 -0.40 -24.03
C ASN A 416 -18.27 0.86 -24.31
N PRO A 417 -17.47 0.91 -25.40
CA PRO A 417 -16.62 2.06 -25.71
C PRO A 417 -17.38 3.38 -25.81
N SER A 418 -18.67 3.36 -26.13
CA SER A 418 -19.48 4.57 -26.20
C SER A 418 -19.76 5.21 -24.82
N TRP A 419 -19.57 4.48 -23.74
CA TRP A 419 -19.75 4.97 -22.37
C TRP A 419 -18.50 5.63 -21.82
N ALA A 420 -17.34 5.41 -22.43
CA ALA A 420 -16.05 6.01 -22.06
C ALA A 420 -15.94 7.49 -22.49
N GLY A 421 -17.00 8.12 -22.96
CA GLY A 421 -17.01 9.53 -23.34
C GLY A 421 -16.78 10.49 -22.17
N SER A 422 -16.72 11.80 -22.45
CA SER A 422 -16.27 12.86 -21.54
C SER A 422 -16.96 12.88 -20.17
N ASP A 423 -18.19 12.40 -20.09
CA ASP A 423 -18.99 12.37 -18.86
C ASP A 423 -19.26 10.94 -18.35
N GLY A 424 -18.78 9.93 -19.08
CA GLY A 424 -18.91 8.53 -18.70
C GLY A 424 -17.88 8.13 -17.66
N ASN A 425 -18.34 7.53 -16.57
CA ASN A 425 -17.47 6.93 -15.57
C ASN A 425 -17.19 5.47 -15.94
N GLU A 426 -16.73 5.23 -17.16
CA GLU A 426 -16.41 3.90 -17.68
C GLU A 426 -14.96 3.80 -18.10
N SER A 427 -14.41 2.61 -17.97
CA SER A 427 -13.05 2.30 -18.38
C SER A 427 -12.83 2.60 -19.86
N TRP A 428 -11.73 3.25 -20.18
CA TRP A 428 -11.27 3.45 -21.56
C TRP A 428 -10.51 2.24 -22.09
N THR A 429 -9.92 1.45 -21.19
CA THR A 429 -9.16 0.26 -21.57
C THR A 429 -10.04 -0.98 -21.76
N GLY A 430 -11.24 -0.98 -21.20
CA GLY A 430 -12.14 -2.13 -21.20
C GLY A 430 -11.97 -3.07 -20.03
N TYR A 431 -11.12 -2.70 -19.04
CA TYR A 431 -10.80 -3.48 -17.86
C TYR A 431 -11.03 -2.67 -16.59
N SER A 432 -11.23 -3.35 -15.47
CA SER A 432 -11.26 -2.75 -14.14
C SER A 432 -10.55 -3.64 -13.14
N TYR A 433 -10.07 -3.05 -12.06
CA TYR A 433 -9.51 -3.81 -10.94
C TYR A 433 -10.62 -4.45 -10.11
N ARG A 434 -10.31 -5.61 -9.56
CA ARG A 434 -11.15 -6.36 -8.64
C ARG A 434 -10.48 -6.55 -7.27
N LYS A 435 -9.21 -6.87 -7.25
CA LYS A 435 -8.43 -7.32 -6.09
C LYS A 435 -8.62 -6.48 -4.83
N LEU A 436 -8.67 -5.17 -4.95
CA LEU A 436 -8.76 -4.24 -3.81
C LEU A 436 -10.21 -3.95 -3.37
N LEU A 437 -11.20 -4.56 -3.99
CA LEU A 437 -12.60 -4.29 -3.74
C LEU A 437 -13.22 -5.43 -2.94
N SER A 438 -13.55 -5.18 -1.66
CA SER A 438 -14.29 -6.13 -0.86
C SER A 438 -15.74 -6.22 -1.33
N LEU A 439 -16.27 -7.45 -1.40
CA LEU A 439 -17.64 -7.71 -1.84
C LEU A 439 -18.68 -7.35 -0.78
N THR A 440 -18.31 -7.40 0.50
CA THR A 440 -19.22 -7.23 1.63
C THR A 440 -19.30 -5.79 2.14
N ALA A 441 -18.49 -4.89 1.61
CA ALA A 441 -18.33 -3.54 2.15
C ALA A 441 -19.12 -2.46 1.39
N TYR A 442 -20.01 -2.84 0.45
CA TYR A 442 -20.70 -1.85 -0.39
C TYR A 442 -21.91 -1.19 0.27
N SER A 443 -22.52 -1.82 1.26
CA SER A 443 -23.67 -1.27 1.99
C SER A 443 -23.28 -0.16 2.96
N ASP A 444 -22.01 -0.14 3.37
CA ASP A 444 -21.48 0.86 4.30
C ASP A 444 -20.21 1.48 3.73
N TRP A 445 -20.33 2.66 3.18
CA TRP A 445 -19.24 3.43 2.60
C TRP A 445 -18.10 3.72 3.58
N ALA A 446 -18.45 3.83 4.88
CA ALA A 446 -17.49 4.02 5.96
C ALA A 446 -16.73 2.73 6.29
N SER A 447 -17.24 1.57 5.86
CA SER A 447 -16.67 0.27 6.17
C SER A 447 -15.78 -0.32 5.07
N ILE A 448 -15.56 0.39 3.98
CA ILE A 448 -14.50 0.03 3.02
C ILE A 448 -13.17 0.28 3.72
N CYS A 449 -12.78 -0.65 4.51
CA CYS A 449 -11.49 -0.58 5.15
C CYS A 449 -10.42 -0.94 4.16
N LEU A 450 -9.61 -0.06 4.02
CA LEU A 450 -8.39 -0.02 3.34
C LEU A 450 -7.32 -0.58 4.19
N LEU A 451 -7.17 -1.86 4.06
CA LEU A 451 -6.02 -2.49 4.60
C LEU A 451 -4.92 -2.36 3.62
N TYR A 452 -4.06 -1.52 4.01
CA TYR A 452 -2.77 -1.43 3.42
C TYR A 452 -1.83 -2.31 4.23
N THR A 453 -1.55 -3.48 3.70
CA THR A 453 -0.27 -4.10 3.97
C THR A 453 0.78 -3.13 3.48
N SER A 454 1.83 -2.92 4.24
CA SER A 454 2.97 -2.26 3.64
C SER A 454 3.33 -3.09 2.41
N ASP A 455 3.59 -2.41 1.33
CA ASP A 455 4.02 -2.91 0.04
C ASP A 455 5.05 -4.08 0.09
N ALA A 456 5.74 -4.26 1.22
CA ALA A 456 6.71 -5.31 1.47
C ALA A 456 6.15 -6.74 1.40
N ALA A 457 4.88 -6.95 1.74
CA ALA A 457 4.29 -8.28 1.66
C ALA A 457 3.96 -8.67 0.21
N ASP A 458 3.65 -7.70 -0.65
CA ASP A 458 3.26 -7.96 -2.03
C ASP A 458 4.40 -8.48 -2.89
N ASP A 459 5.59 -7.91 -2.74
CA ASP A 459 6.73 -8.26 -3.58
C ASP A 459 7.45 -9.52 -3.14
N LEU A 460 7.41 -9.88 -1.85
CA LEU A 460 8.13 -11.03 -1.31
C LEU A 460 7.35 -12.35 -1.39
N ILE A 461 6.02 -12.28 -1.46
CA ILE A 461 5.15 -13.47 -1.40
C ILE A 461 4.42 -13.68 -2.75
N GLY A 462 4.43 -12.69 -3.61
CA GLY A 462 3.82 -12.73 -4.94
C GLY A 462 4.68 -13.33 -6.06
N VAL A 463 5.86 -13.91 -5.75
CA VAL A 463 6.74 -14.56 -6.72
C VAL A 463 6.59 -16.06 -6.68
#